data_bbbffa91eec446dd8f7ea9b96d39cb26
#
_entry.id   bbbffa91eec446dd8f7ea9b96d39cb26
#
_cell.length_a   1.000
_cell.length_b   1.000
_cell.length_c   1.000
_cell.angle_alpha   90.00
_cell.angle_beta   90.00
_cell.angle_gamma   90.00
#
_symmetry.space_group_name_H-M   'P 1'
#
loop_
_entity.id
_entity.type
_entity.pdbx_description
1 polymer ?
#
loop_
_entity_poly.entity_id
_entity_poly.type
_entity_poly.pdbx_seq_one_letter_code
_entity_poly.pdbx_strand_id
1 'polypeptide(L)'
;MDKVTPRYNSGIQRSKGILELAAALYDTSLSRLVTRGGTAVPQINSRLGAGISLRLDTQMVTPTDGELALSFGVDGLRRNLMQVAEKQLSLVWVNPNASLALAYKGCAPFPGPLPLRAIAVFPSWDATVIAVHESTGITSLEQIRERRIPLRVTTRETIKPPFDEDATMFAVNTIINAAGFSLDDICAWGGSVQAVPRPSHPDRSDAIRKGAIDAIFDEGVLSWGQFALERGFRILPVEGAVRERVMAAGYDMITLTPGRIPGLKAPVSSVDFSGWPMIVHADMADDVAYALCEAIEARKLAIPTDNFRPLDLAQLCTIDEETPRGAPLHPGAERFYRERGYLRR
;
A
#
# COMPACT_ATOMS: atom_id res chain seq x y z
N MET A 1 -15.82 20.39 -26.15
CA MET A 1 -14.63 19.50 -26.23
C MET A 1 -14.02 19.47 -24.84
N ASP A 2 -14.52 18.57 -24.02
CA ASP A 2 -14.07 18.41 -22.64
C ASP A 2 -12.66 17.81 -22.66
N LYS A 3 -11.71 18.56 -22.10
CA LYS A 3 -10.37 18.05 -21.83
C LYS A 3 -10.49 16.95 -20.77
N VAL A 4 -10.59 15.72 -21.22
CA VAL A 4 -10.46 14.55 -20.37
C VAL A 4 -9.05 14.57 -19.80
N THR A 5 -8.90 14.96 -18.55
CA THR A 5 -7.67 14.78 -17.78
C THR A 5 -7.30 13.30 -17.87
N PRO A 6 -6.05 12.94 -18.22
CA PRO A 6 -5.67 11.54 -18.34
C PRO A 6 -5.90 10.86 -17.00
N ARG A 7 -6.89 9.99 -16.96
CA ARG A 7 -7.21 9.22 -15.76
C ARG A 7 -6.07 8.25 -15.47
N TYR A 8 -5.54 8.43 -14.32
CA TYR A 8 -4.52 7.66 -13.65
C TYR A 8 -4.68 6.15 -13.87
N ASN A 9 -3.75 5.53 -14.60
CA ASN A 9 -3.66 4.07 -14.68
C ASN A 9 -2.61 3.59 -13.67
N SER A 10 -2.98 3.70 -12.40
CA SER A 10 -2.10 3.39 -11.26
C SER A 10 -1.40 2.03 -11.36
N GLY A 11 -2.10 1.00 -11.86
CA GLY A 11 -1.52 -0.34 -12.00
C GLY A 11 -0.37 -0.43 -13.00
N ILE A 12 -0.46 0.23 -14.17
CA ILE A 12 0.61 0.22 -15.18
C ILE A 12 1.82 1.01 -14.69
N GLN A 13 1.60 2.13 -14.02
CA GLN A 13 2.70 2.94 -13.48
C GLN A 13 3.41 2.26 -12.31
N ARG A 14 2.66 1.58 -11.44
CA ARG A 14 3.20 0.75 -10.36
C ARG A 14 4.11 -0.35 -10.90
N SER A 15 3.64 -1.11 -11.90
CA SER A 15 4.44 -2.14 -12.56
C SER A 15 5.71 -1.57 -13.20
N LYS A 16 5.63 -0.38 -13.81
CA LYS A 16 6.79 0.30 -14.38
C LYS A 16 7.78 0.75 -13.30
N GLY A 17 7.29 1.32 -12.19
CA GLY A 17 8.13 1.70 -11.04
C GLY A 17 8.88 0.52 -10.47
N ILE A 18 8.22 -0.62 -10.30
CA ILE A 18 8.82 -1.86 -9.81
C ILE A 18 9.93 -2.35 -10.77
N LEU A 19 9.68 -2.33 -12.08
CA LEU A 19 10.67 -2.73 -13.07
C LEU A 19 11.89 -1.80 -13.08
N GLU A 20 11.68 -0.50 -12.95
CA GLU A 20 12.78 0.48 -12.86
C GLU A 20 13.57 0.32 -11.56
N LEU A 21 12.90 0.07 -10.44
CA LEU A 21 13.56 -0.23 -9.18
C LEU A 21 14.40 -1.51 -9.27
N ALA A 22 13.84 -2.56 -9.84
CA ALA A 22 14.53 -3.81 -10.07
C ALA A 22 15.75 -3.62 -10.98
N ALA A 23 15.62 -2.82 -12.04
CA ALA A 23 16.75 -2.48 -12.92
C ALA A 23 17.83 -1.68 -12.18
N ALA A 24 17.44 -0.73 -11.33
CA ALA A 24 18.35 0.05 -10.51
C ALA A 24 19.15 -0.82 -9.53
N LEU A 25 18.46 -1.73 -8.84
CA LEU A 25 19.11 -2.69 -7.93
C LEU A 25 20.06 -3.59 -8.68
N TYR A 26 19.68 -4.07 -9.85
CA TYR A 26 20.51 -4.88 -10.73
C TYR A 26 21.78 -4.13 -11.17
N ASP A 27 21.64 -2.93 -11.72
CA ASP A 27 22.76 -2.14 -12.22
C ASP A 27 23.78 -1.81 -11.12
N THR A 28 23.32 -1.38 -9.94
CA THR A 28 24.20 -1.01 -8.83
C THR A 28 24.87 -2.22 -8.20
N SER A 29 24.12 -3.30 -8.06
CA SER A 29 24.64 -4.55 -7.53
C SER A 29 25.67 -5.17 -8.46
N LEU A 30 25.42 -5.18 -9.78
CA LEU A 30 26.34 -5.66 -10.79
C LEU A 30 27.63 -4.86 -10.83
N SER A 31 27.58 -3.54 -10.84
CA SER A 31 28.78 -2.71 -10.91
C SER A 31 29.73 -2.94 -9.73
N ARG A 32 29.18 -3.16 -8.53
CA ARG A 32 29.96 -3.46 -7.33
C ARG A 32 30.54 -4.88 -7.31
N LEU A 33 29.81 -5.85 -7.88
CA LEU A 33 30.26 -7.24 -7.95
C LEU A 33 31.27 -7.47 -9.05
N VAL A 34 31.14 -6.82 -10.19
CA VAL A 34 32.13 -6.84 -11.26
C VAL A 34 33.47 -6.29 -10.73
N THR A 35 33.43 -5.23 -9.91
CA THR A 35 34.65 -4.69 -9.24
C THR A 35 35.25 -5.62 -8.18
N ARG A 36 34.45 -6.58 -7.66
CA ARG A 36 34.88 -7.61 -6.72
C ARG A 36 35.15 -8.98 -7.38
N GLY A 37 35.03 -9.09 -8.70
CA GLY A 37 35.26 -10.33 -9.45
C GLY A 37 34.15 -11.36 -9.42
N GLY A 38 32.92 -10.94 -9.10
CA GLY A 38 31.73 -11.81 -9.07
C GLY A 38 30.99 -11.88 -10.41
N THR A 39 30.25 -12.96 -10.63
CA THR A 39 29.28 -13.12 -11.72
C THR A 39 27.86 -13.00 -11.19
N ALA A 40 27.04 -12.19 -11.85
CA ALA A 40 25.62 -12.08 -11.52
C ALA A 40 24.79 -12.89 -12.51
N VAL A 41 23.83 -13.65 -12.01
CA VAL A 41 22.86 -14.37 -12.83
C VAL A 41 21.45 -13.87 -12.45
N PRO A 42 20.83 -13.02 -13.28
CA PRO A 42 19.46 -12.57 -13.02
C PRO A 42 18.47 -13.70 -13.30
N GLN A 43 17.60 -13.98 -12.35
CA GLN A 43 16.40 -14.77 -12.57
C GLN A 43 15.17 -13.90 -12.39
N ILE A 44 14.45 -13.66 -13.48
CA ILE A 44 13.17 -12.94 -13.45
C ILE A 44 12.06 -14.00 -13.50
N ASN A 45 11.43 -14.25 -12.37
CA ASN A 45 10.25 -15.08 -12.29
C ASN A 45 9.01 -14.19 -12.21
N SER A 46 8.38 -13.90 -13.36
CA SER A 46 7.09 -13.22 -13.40
C SER A 46 5.96 -14.24 -13.39
N ARG A 47 5.13 -14.25 -12.37
CA ARG A 47 3.80 -14.85 -12.42
C ARG A 47 2.79 -13.71 -12.49
N LEU A 48 2.33 -13.42 -13.69
CA LEU A 48 1.18 -12.56 -13.95
C LEU A 48 -0.09 -13.38 -13.66
N GLY A 49 -0.58 -13.27 -12.45
CA GLY A 49 -1.91 -13.73 -12.06
C GLY A 49 -2.57 -12.62 -11.25
N ALA A 50 -3.89 -12.59 -11.14
CA ALA A 50 -4.76 -11.50 -10.66
C ALA A 50 -4.39 -10.87 -9.30
N GLY A 51 -3.22 -10.40 -9.17
CA GLY A 51 -2.54 -9.68 -8.12
C GLY A 51 -1.09 -9.69 -8.54
N ILE A 52 -0.53 -8.53 -8.83
CA ILE A 52 0.82 -8.42 -9.38
C ILE A 52 1.80 -8.88 -8.31
N SER A 53 2.18 -10.15 -8.36
CA SER A 53 3.34 -10.64 -7.63
C SER A 53 4.50 -10.70 -8.62
N LEU A 54 5.39 -9.72 -8.58
CA LEU A 54 6.65 -9.74 -9.30
C LEU A 54 7.74 -10.21 -8.35
N ARG A 55 8.21 -11.44 -8.51
CA ARG A 55 9.36 -11.95 -7.79
C ARG A 55 10.59 -11.79 -8.67
N LEU A 56 11.51 -10.92 -8.29
CA LEU A 56 12.82 -10.76 -8.89
C LEU A 56 13.84 -11.46 -7.97
N ASP A 57 14.31 -12.63 -8.37
CA ASP A 57 15.41 -13.29 -7.70
C ASP A 57 16.72 -12.93 -8.44
N THR A 58 17.54 -12.11 -7.84
CA THR A 58 18.88 -11.81 -8.33
C THR A 58 19.89 -12.55 -7.48
N GLN A 59 20.45 -13.63 -8.00
CA GLN A 59 21.58 -14.32 -7.37
C GLN A 59 22.87 -13.63 -7.79
N MET A 60 23.65 -13.23 -6.81
CA MET A 60 24.97 -12.67 -6.99
C MET A 60 26.00 -13.62 -6.38
N VAL A 61 26.84 -14.20 -7.22
CA VAL A 61 27.94 -15.08 -6.77
C VAL A 61 29.17 -14.23 -6.59
N THR A 62 29.65 -14.10 -5.35
CA THR A 62 30.97 -13.51 -5.09
C THR A 62 32.03 -14.61 -5.05
N PRO A 63 33.24 -14.39 -5.59
CA PRO A 63 34.28 -15.44 -5.66
C PRO A 63 34.83 -15.89 -4.32
N THR A 64 34.50 -15.21 -3.25
CA THR A 64 35.24 -15.41 -1.98
C THR A 64 34.41 -15.93 -0.82
N ASP A 65 33.13 -15.67 -0.66
CA ASP A 65 32.44 -16.05 0.60
C ASP A 65 30.91 -16.14 0.57
N GLY A 66 30.33 -16.54 -0.51
CA GLY A 66 28.93 -16.82 -0.49
C GLY A 66 28.07 -16.09 -1.52
N GLU A 67 26.93 -16.64 -1.73
CA GLU A 67 25.91 -16.07 -2.63
C GLU A 67 25.20 -14.91 -1.92
N LEU A 68 25.28 -13.71 -2.45
CA LEU A 68 24.35 -12.64 -2.11
C LEU A 68 23.19 -12.72 -3.08
N ALA A 69 22.13 -13.39 -2.68
CA ALA A 69 20.87 -13.39 -3.39
C ALA A 69 20.00 -12.24 -2.88
N LEU A 70 19.67 -11.28 -3.74
CA LEU A 70 18.63 -10.29 -3.46
C LEU A 70 17.33 -10.77 -4.09
N SER A 71 16.42 -11.27 -3.28
CA SER A 71 15.06 -11.60 -3.70
C SER A 71 14.15 -10.41 -3.44
N PHE A 72 13.44 -9.99 -4.46
CA PHE A 72 12.50 -8.87 -4.39
C PHE A 72 11.07 -9.37 -4.53
N GLY A 73 10.21 -9.05 -3.56
CA GLY A 73 8.78 -9.32 -3.62
C GLY A 73 7.95 -8.03 -3.71
N VAL A 74 6.82 -8.13 -4.36
CA VAL A 74 5.78 -7.09 -4.33
C VAL A 74 4.48 -7.80 -4.04
N ASP A 75 3.95 -7.62 -2.88
CA ASP A 75 2.62 -8.12 -2.55
C ASP A 75 2.11 -7.61 -1.20
N GLY A 76 0.82 -7.83 -1.04
CA GLY A 76 -0.08 -7.62 0.02
C GLY A 76 0.43 -7.63 1.47
N LEU A 77 -0.47 -8.08 2.36
CA LEU A 77 -0.34 -7.77 3.78
C LEU A 77 0.73 -8.57 4.52
N ARG A 78 0.74 -9.90 4.40
CA ARG A 78 1.44 -10.76 5.37
C ARG A 78 2.61 -11.55 4.81
N ARG A 79 2.38 -12.28 3.73
CA ARG A 79 3.30 -13.30 3.23
C ARG A 79 4.72 -12.80 3.01
N ASN A 80 4.87 -11.74 2.24
CA ASN A 80 6.20 -11.23 1.87
C ASN A 80 6.92 -10.61 3.07
N LEU A 81 6.19 -9.98 3.99
CA LEU A 81 6.76 -9.46 5.25
C LEU A 81 7.28 -10.58 6.15
N MET A 82 6.52 -11.68 6.25
CA MET A 82 6.98 -12.89 6.95
C MET A 82 8.22 -13.49 6.28
N GLN A 83 8.25 -13.58 4.95
CA GLN A 83 9.41 -14.09 4.22
C GLN A 83 10.67 -13.22 4.41
N VAL A 84 10.52 -11.90 4.53
CA VAL A 84 11.64 -11.02 4.90
C VAL A 84 12.07 -11.26 6.34
N ALA A 85 11.13 -11.35 7.28
CA ALA A 85 11.43 -11.64 8.68
C ALA A 85 12.12 -13.00 8.88
N GLU A 86 11.78 -13.98 8.05
CA GLU A 86 12.38 -15.33 8.01
C GLU A 86 13.63 -15.41 7.12
N LYS A 87 14.08 -14.29 6.55
CA LYS A 87 15.25 -14.19 5.63
C LYS A 87 15.12 -15.04 4.35
N GLN A 88 13.90 -15.38 3.95
CA GLN A 88 13.59 -16.05 2.67
C GLN A 88 13.54 -15.06 1.50
N LEU A 89 13.22 -13.79 1.78
CA LEU A 89 13.34 -12.65 0.87
C LEU A 89 14.30 -11.63 1.47
N SER A 90 15.15 -11.03 0.64
CA SER A 90 16.08 -9.98 1.08
C SER A 90 15.35 -8.66 1.28
N LEU A 91 14.37 -8.37 0.44
CA LEU A 91 13.59 -7.13 0.49
C LEU A 91 12.20 -7.31 -0.15
N VAL A 92 11.29 -6.43 0.25
CA VAL A 92 9.94 -6.36 -0.32
C VAL A 92 9.50 -4.91 -0.46
N TRP A 93 8.70 -4.64 -1.47
CA TRP A 93 8.00 -3.38 -1.64
C TRP A 93 6.50 -3.61 -1.46
N VAL A 94 5.88 -3.01 -0.46
CA VAL A 94 4.48 -3.22 -0.12
C VAL A 94 3.64 -1.95 -0.25
N ASN A 95 2.36 -2.13 -0.40
CA ASN A 95 1.34 -1.11 -0.31
C ASN A 95 0.20 -1.65 0.56
N PRO A 96 -0.18 -0.97 1.61
CA PRO A 96 0.30 0.34 2.12
C PRO A 96 1.43 0.21 3.16
N ASN A 97 1.96 1.37 3.61
CA ASN A 97 2.85 1.43 4.78
C ASN A 97 2.20 0.88 6.06
N ALA A 98 0.87 0.92 6.18
CA ALA A 98 0.15 0.30 7.30
C ALA A 98 0.51 -1.19 7.48
N SER A 99 0.76 -1.94 6.39
CA SER A 99 1.21 -3.33 6.46
C SER A 99 2.52 -3.47 7.22
N LEU A 100 3.50 -2.57 6.97
CA LEU A 100 4.75 -2.53 7.73
C LEU A 100 4.52 -2.14 9.19
N ALA A 101 3.65 -1.17 9.45
CA ALA A 101 3.33 -0.72 10.80
C ALA A 101 2.75 -1.86 11.64
N LEU A 102 1.78 -2.60 11.10
CA LEU A 102 1.18 -3.76 11.75
C LEU A 102 2.23 -4.85 12.05
N ALA A 103 3.07 -5.17 11.05
CA ALA A 103 4.12 -6.16 11.21
C ALA A 103 5.17 -5.78 12.26
N TYR A 104 5.61 -4.53 12.22
CA TYR A 104 6.61 -4.01 13.17
C TYR A 104 6.09 -3.93 14.60
N LYS A 105 4.83 -3.51 14.78
CA LYS A 105 4.14 -3.46 16.08
C LYS A 105 3.73 -4.84 16.58
N GLY A 106 3.66 -5.84 15.71
CA GLY A 106 3.15 -7.19 16.04
C GLY A 106 1.63 -7.24 16.20
N CYS A 107 0.92 -6.37 15.50
CA CYS A 107 -0.53 -6.39 15.44
C CYS A 107 -1.04 -7.47 14.46
N ALA A 108 -2.29 -7.88 14.60
CA ALA A 108 -2.90 -8.80 13.63
C ALA A 108 -2.75 -8.28 12.19
N PRO A 109 -2.51 -9.17 11.21
CA PRO A 109 -2.54 -10.62 11.28
C PRO A 109 -1.17 -11.27 11.63
N PHE A 110 -0.21 -10.51 12.14
CA PHE A 110 1.12 -11.01 12.47
C PHE A 110 1.13 -11.67 13.87
N PRO A 111 1.97 -12.71 14.07
CA PRO A 111 2.00 -13.44 15.34
C PRO A 111 2.70 -12.67 16.48
N GLY A 112 3.37 -11.57 16.16
CA GLY A 112 4.13 -10.71 17.06
C GLY A 112 4.99 -9.73 16.27
N PRO A 113 5.77 -8.86 16.95
CA PRO A 113 6.65 -7.89 16.30
C PRO A 113 7.68 -8.58 15.40
N LEU A 114 7.82 -8.09 14.17
CA LEU A 114 8.79 -8.61 13.20
C LEU A 114 10.04 -7.72 13.13
N PRO A 115 11.24 -8.31 12.93
CA PRO A 115 12.52 -7.60 12.86
C PRO A 115 12.69 -6.89 11.50
N LEU A 116 11.85 -5.93 11.20
CA LEU A 116 11.79 -5.23 9.93
C LEU A 116 12.30 -3.80 10.03
N ARG A 117 12.87 -3.30 8.94
CA ARG A 117 13.30 -1.90 8.77
C ARG A 117 12.91 -1.40 7.39
N ALA A 118 12.69 -0.09 7.29
CA ALA A 118 12.47 0.58 6.02
C ALA A 118 13.80 1.02 5.39
N ILE A 119 13.94 0.82 4.08
CA ILE A 119 14.99 1.46 3.28
C ILE A 119 14.52 2.83 2.82
N ALA A 120 13.28 2.92 2.36
CA ALA A 120 12.63 4.10 1.84
C ALA A 120 11.11 3.94 1.98
N VAL A 121 10.37 5.04 2.02
CA VAL A 121 8.92 5.04 1.82
C VAL A 121 8.63 5.88 0.58
N PHE A 122 8.14 5.24 -0.47
CA PHE A 122 7.76 5.96 -1.70
C PHE A 122 6.45 6.71 -1.48
N PRO A 123 6.36 7.97 -1.94
CA PRO A 123 5.21 8.80 -1.67
C PRO A 123 3.96 8.27 -2.39
N SER A 124 2.90 8.14 -1.64
CA SER A 124 1.55 7.83 -2.13
C SER A 124 0.56 8.28 -1.06
N TRP A 125 -0.36 9.16 -1.40
CA TRP A 125 -1.43 9.53 -0.49
C TRP A 125 -2.66 8.68 -0.79
N ASP A 126 -3.17 7.96 0.20
CA ASP A 126 -4.37 7.15 0.06
C ASP A 126 -5.06 6.90 1.41
N ALA A 127 -6.31 6.47 1.37
CA ALA A 127 -7.10 6.12 2.53
C ALA A 127 -8.04 4.96 2.25
N THR A 128 -8.25 4.10 3.25
CA THR A 128 -9.36 3.14 3.23
C THR A 128 -10.61 3.84 3.75
N VAL A 129 -11.64 3.88 2.94
CA VAL A 129 -12.88 4.61 3.25
C VAL A 129 -14.12 3.74 3.12
N ILE A 130 -15.13 4.08 3.91
CA ILE A 130 -16.48 3.55 3.82
C ILE A 130 -17.36 4.69 3.31
N ALA A 131 -17.89 4.57 2.10
CA ALA A 131 -18.80 5.55 1.53
C ALA A 131 -20.19 4.94 1.32
N VAL A 132 -21.22 5.73 1.56
CA VAL A 132 -22.63 5.32 1.36
C VAL A 132 -23.38 6.36 0.55
N HIS A 133 -24.36 5.93 -0.22
CA HIS A 133 -25.25 6.85 -0.94
C HIS A 133 -26.19 7.57 0.04
N GLU A 134 -26.43 8.86 -0.16
CA GLU A 134 -27.22 9.70 0.74
C GLU A 134 -28.68 9.22 0.90
N SER A 135 -29.24 8.53 -0.11
CA SER A 135 -30.60 7.95 -0.02
C SER A 135 -30.75 6.88 1.08
N THR A 136 -29.62 6.31 1.59
CA THR A 136 -29.66 5.38 2.71
C THR A 136 -29.99 6.07 4.04
N GLY A 137 -29.82 7.38 4.12
CA GLY A 137 -29.97 8.16 5.34
C GLY A 137 -28.92 7.84 6.43
N ILE A 138 -27.81 7.15 6.07
CA ILE A 138 -26.75 6.79 6.99
C ILE A 138 -25.76 7.96 7.11
N THR A 139 -25.36 8.27 8.34
CA THR A 139 -24.39 9.33 8.65
C THR A 139 -23.23 8.88 9.53
N SER A 140 -23.32 7.68 10.14
CA SER A 140 -22.21 7.07 10.88
C SER A 140 -22.10 5.58 10.60
N LEU A 141 -20.94 4.98 10.91
CA LEU A 141 -20.69 3.55 10.73
C LEU A 141 -21.58 2.68 11.62
N GLU A 142 -21.84 3.12 12.84
CA GLU A 142 -22.65 2.40 13.82
C GLU A 142 -24.12 2.24 13.35
N GLN A 143 -24.64 3.23 12.65
CA GLN A 143 -26.02 3.17 12.12
C GLN A 143 -26.24 2.01 11.14
N ILE A 144 -25.20 1.57 10.42
CA ILE A 144 -25.29 0.41 9.52
C ILE A 144 -25.70 -0.83 10.34
N ARG A 145 -25.01 -1.05 11.47
CA ARG A 145 -25.30 -2.15 12.39
C ARG A 145 -26.64 -1.99 13.10
N GLU A 146 -26.86 -0.82 13.71
CA GLU A 146 -28.04 -0.55 14.53
C GLU A 146 -29.34 -0.73 13.75
N ARG A 147 -29.35 -0.28 12.50
CA ARG A 147 -30.52 -0.35 11.62
C ARG A 147 -30.54 -1.62 10.75
N ARG A 148 -29.51 -2.47 10.79
CA ARG A 148 -29.35 -3.70 9.97
C ARG A 148 -29.68 -3.43 8.50
N ILE A 149 -29.02 -2.43 7.93
CA ILE A 149 -29.36 -1.94 6.59
C ILE A 149 -28.83 -2.91 5.53
N PRO A 150 -29.68 -3.43 4.63
CA PRO A 150 -29.29 -4.35 3.57
C PRO A 150 -28.62 -3.62 2.41
N LEU A 151 -27.39 -3.16 2.62
CA LEU A 151 -26.64 -2.40 1.63
C LEU A 151 -26.20 -3.27 0.45
N ARG A 152 -26.28 -2.72 -0.75
CA ARG A 152 -25.60 -3.25 -1.94
C ARG A 152 -24.21 -2.63 -1.97
N VAL A 153 -23.21 -3.40 -1.55
CA VAL A 153 -21.83 -2.93 -1.37
C VAL A 153 -20.97 -3.30 -2.57
N THR A 154 -20.10 -2.39 -3.03
CA THR A 154 -18.94 -2.75 -3.85
C THR A 154 -17.65 -2.63 -3.03
N THR A 155 -16.77 -3.63 -3.15
CA THR A 155 -15.51 -3.70 -2.43
C THR A 155 -14.43 -4.41 -3.26
N ARG A 156 -13.26 -4.67 -2.67
CA ARG A 156 -12.18 -5.40 -3.32
C ARG A 156 -12.45 -6.90 -3.37
N GLU A 157 -11.95 -7.58 -4.40
CA GLU A 157 -11.93 -9.04 -4.44
C GLU A 157 -11.03 -9.58 -3.34
N THR A 158 -11.51 -10.62 -2.66
CA THR A 158 -10.68 -11.38 -1.72
C THR A 158 -9.76 -12.30 -2.50
N ILE A 159 -8.47 -12.21 -2.28
CA ILE A 159 -7.49 -13.12 -2.87
C ILE A 159 -7.67 -14.49 -2.21
N LYS A 160 -7.91 -15.52 -3.03
CA LYS A 160 -8.11 -16.88 -2.50
C LYS A 160 -6.78 -17.55 -2.14
N PRO A 161 -6.76 -18.41 -1.11
CA PRO A 161 -5.58 -19.23 -0.81
C PRO A 161 -5.04 -19.95 -2.07
N PRO A 162 -3.72 -20.13 -2.25
CA PRO A 162 -2.67 -19.92 -1.23
C PRO A 162 -2.10 -18.50 -1.14
N PHE A 163 -2.72 -17.53 -1.76
CA PHE A 163 -2.30 -16.14 -1.70
C PHE A 163 -2.76 -15.50 -0.39
N ASP A 164 -2.06 -14.46 0.00
CA ASP A 164 -2.28 -13.77 1.26
C ASP A 164 -3.54 -12.91 1.25
N GLU A 165 -4.01 -12.56 2.45
CA GLU A 165 -5.10 -11.60 2.62
C GLU A 165 -4.70 -10.25 2.03
N ASP A 166 -5.58 -9.69 1.21
CA ASP A 166 -5.40 -8.37 0.61
C ASP A 166 -5.40 -7.29 1.71
N ALA A 167 -4.40 -6.40 1.69
CA ALA A 167 -4.27 -5.34 2.69
C ALA A 167 -5.50 -4.43 2.73
N THR A 168 -6.12 -4.18 1.57
CA THR A 168 -7.36 -3.41 1.46
C THR A 168 -8.50 -4.08 2.22
N MET A 169 -8.72 -5.37 1.98
CA MET A 169 -9.80 -6.10 2.64
C MET A 169 -9.55 -6.26 4.13
N PHE A 170 -8.30 -6.42 4.55
CA PHE A 170 -7.97 -6.43 5.98
C PHE A 170 -8.27 -5.08 6.65
N ALA A 171 -7.94 -3.96 6.01
CA ALA A 171 -8.26 -2.63 6.51
C ALA A 171 -9.78 -2.38 6.53
N VAL A 172 -10.50 -2.71 5.44
CA VAL A 172 -11.96 -2.63 5.37
C VAL A 172 -12.60 -3.43 6.49
N ASN A 173 -12.22 -4.71 6.64
CA ASN A 173 -12.75 -5.58 7.68
C ASN A 173 -12.46 -5.05 9.08
N THR A 174 -11.26 -4.47 9.31
CA THR A 174 -10.92 -3.83 10.58
C THR A 174 -11.88 -2.68 10.91
N ILE A 175 -12.19 -1.81 9.95
CA ILE A 175 -13.11 -0.69 10.14
C ILE A 175 -14.52 -1.18 10.45
N ILE A 176 -15.08 -2.06 9.62
CA ILE A 176 -16.47 -2.52 9.79
C ILE A 176 -16.65 -3.39 11.02
N ASN A 177 -15.67 -4.25 11.36
CA ASN A 177 -15.69 -5.02 12.60
C ASN A 177 -15.58 -4.10 13.83
N ALA A 178 -14.78 -3.03 13.76
CA ALA A 178 -14.73 -2.01 14.80
C ALA A 178 -16.09 -1.29 14.99
N ALA A 179 -16.88 -1.15 13.93
CA ALA A 179 -18.24 -0.66 13.98
C ALA A 179 -19.28 -1.74 14.40
N GLY A 180 -18.84 -2.99 14.51
CA GLY A 180 -19.61 -4.12 15.04
C GLY A 180 -20.46 -4.85 14.01
N PHE A 181 -20.05 -4.86 12.74
CA PHE A 181 -20.69 -5.63 11.68
C PHE A 181 -19.64 -6.17 10.68
N SER A 182 -20.04 -7.10 9.84
CA SER A 182 -19.23 -7.71 8.77
C SER A 182 -19.94 -7.61 7.42
N LEU A 183 -19.26 -7.97 6.34
CA LEU A 183 -19.88 -8.12 5.01
C LEU A 183 -20.92 -9.27 5.01
N ASP A 184 -20.68 -10.33 5.78
CA ASP A 184 -21.62 -11.44 5.94
C ASP A 184 -22.91 -10.99 6.65
N ASP A 185 -22.80 -10.10 7.66
CA ASP A 185 -23.98 -9.50 8.30
C ASP A 185 -24.81 -8.71 7.31
N ILE A 186 -24.16 -7.90 6.46
CA ILE A 186 -24.87 -7.13 5.40
C ILE A 186 -25.63 -8.08 4.47
N CYS A 187 -25.01 -9.19 4.05
CA CYS A 187 -25.68 -10.22 3.24
C CYS A 187 -26.84 -10.88 4.01
N ALA A 188 -26.63 -11.21 5.29
CA ALA A 188 -27.67 -11.80 6.14
C ALA A 188 -28.86 -10.85 6.36
N TRP A 189 -28.66 -9.54 6.32
CA TRP A 189 -29.74 -8.54 6.38
C TRP A 189 -30.45 -8.33 5.05
N GLY A 190 -30.06 -9.04 3.97
CA GLY A 190 -30.66 -8.98 2.64
C GLY A 190 -29.92 -8.06 1.66
N GLY A 191 -28.72 -7.60 2.01
CA GLY A 191 -27.84 -6.85 1.12
C GLY A 191 -27.05 -7.75 0.18
N SER A 192 -26.09 -7.17 -0.51
CA SER A 192 -25.23 -7.90 -1.45
C SER A 192 -23.84 -7.30 -1.53
N VAL A 193 -22.85 -8.11 -1.93
CA VAL A 193 -21.45 -7.68 -2.11
C VAL A 193 -21.03 -7.95 -3.55
N GLN A 194 -20.62 -6.89 -4.26
CA GLN A 194 -19.98 -6.95 -5.56
C GLN A 194 -18.47 -6.72 -5.39
N ALA A 195 -17.68 -7.74 -5.63
CA ALA A 195 -16.23 -7.64 -5.57
C ALA A 195 -15.65 -7.18 -6.92
N VAL A 196 -14.64 -6.31 -6.88
CA VAL A 196 -13.91 -5.82 -8.07
C VAL A 196 -12.40 -5.92 -7.85
N PRO A 197 -11.61 -6.20 -8.91
CA PRO A 197 -10.17 -6.47 -8.76
C PRO A 197 -9.33 -5.22 -8.44
N ARG A 198 -9.86 -4.02 -8.61
CA ARG A 198 -9.15 -2.75 -8.35
C ARG A 198 -10.11 -1.59 -8.13
N PRO A 199 -9.69 -0.49 -7.44
CA PRO A 199 -10.55 0.66 -7.12
C PRO A 199 -11.17 1.30 -8.36
N SER A 200 -10.40 1.44 -9.45
CA SER A 200 -10.83 2.07 -10.71
C SER A 200 -11.52 1.11 -11.69
N HIS A 201 -11.99 -0.06 -11.24
CA HIS A 201 -12.60 -1.04 -12.15
C HIS A 201 -13.88 -0.48 -12.79
N PRO A 202 -14.11 -0.68 -14.12
CA PRO A 202 -15.28 -0.19 -14.81
C PRO A 202 -16.61 -0.65 -14.21
N ASP A 203 -16.70 -1.89 -13.73
CA ASP A 203 -17.92 -2.43 -13.13
C ASP A 203 -18.38 -1.62 -11.92
N ARG A 204 -17.44 -1.10 -11.09
CA ARG A 204 -17.77 -0.18 -10.01
C ARG A 204 -18.37 1.12 -10.54
N SER A 205 -17.72 1.75 -11.51
CA SER A 205 -18.20 2.99 -12.11
C SER A 205 -19.56 2.81 -12.78
N ASP A 206 -19.80 1.66 -13.39
CA ASP A 206 -21.08 1.30 -14.01
C ASP A 206 -22.16 1.06 -12.96
N ALA A 207 -21.82 0.37 -11.86
CA ALA A 207 -22.74 0.15 -10.75
C ALA A 207 -23.18 1.47 -10.08
N ILE A 208 -22.23 2.40 -9.86
CA ILE A 208 -22.54 3.75 -9.38
C ILE A 208 -23.47 4.47 -10.35
N ARG A 209 -23.15 4.44 -11.64
CA ARG A 209 -23.92 5.14 -12.69
C ARG A 209 -25.35 4.64 -12.81
N LYS A 210 -25.56 3.34 -12.63
CA LYS A 210 -26.86 2.67 -12.70
C LYS A 210 -27.65 2.71 -11.38
N GLY A 211 -27.07 3.27 -10.29
CA GLY A 211 -27.68 3.18 -8.95
C GLY A 211 -27.83 1.73 -8.47
N ALA A 212 -26.93 0.84 -8.91
CA ALA A 212 -26.97 -0.57 -8.57
C ALA A 212 -26.32 -0.88 -7.22
N ILE A 213 -25.62 0.08 -6.63
CA ILE A 213 -24.94 -0.04 -5.31
C ILE A 213 -25.35 1.12 -4.41
N ASP A 214 -25.31 0.85 -3.10
CA ASP A 214 -25.61 1.80 -2.04
C ASP A 214 -24.36 2.20 -1.27
N ALA A 215 -23.28 1.40 -1.35
CA ALA A 215 -22.07 1.62 -0.60
C ALA A 215 -20.80 1.18 -1.34
N ILE A 216 -19.67 1.82 -0.98
CA ILE A 216 -18.32 1.54 -1.49
C ILE A 216 -17.39 1.41 -0.29
N PHE A 217 -16.80 0.23 -0.10
CA PHE A 217 -15.84 -0.06 0.96
C PHE A 217 -14.50 -0.40 0.31
N ASP A 218 -13.60 0.58 0.18
CA ASP A 218 -12.32 0.35 -0.52
C ASP A 218 -11.29 1.46 -0.22
N GLU A 219 -10.06 1.23 -0.68
CA GLU A 219 -9.01 2.23 -0.82
C GLU A 219 -9.05 2.89 -2.21
N GLY A 220 -7.99 3.62 -2.57
CA GLY A 220 -7.87 4.23 -3.89
C GLY A 220 -8.90 5.34 -4.13
N VAL A 221 -9.28 6.03 -3.07
CA VAL A 221 -10.36 7.04 -3.07
C VAL A 221 -10.15 8.13 -4.12
N LEU A 222 -8.92 8.45 -4.50
CA LEU A 222 -8.62 9.40 -5.57
C LEU A 222 -9.07 8.91 -6.95
N SER A 223 -9.23 7.59 -7.13
CA SER A 223 -9.62 7.02 -8.42
C SER A 223 -11.14 6.98 -8.67
N TRP A 224 -11.93 6.96 -7.61
CA TRP A 224 -13.39 6.82 -7.69
C TRP A 224 -14.18 7.84 -6.84
N GLY A 225 -13.53 8.44 -5.84
CA GLY A 225 -14.21 9.26 -4.83
C GLY A 225 -14.93 10.46 -5.40
N GLN A 226 -14.28 11.29 -6.23
CA GLN A 226 -14.95 12.42 -6.87
C GLN A 226 -16.19 11.97 -7.64
N PHE A 227 -16.06 10.92 -8.46
CA PHE A 227 -17.15 10.40 -9.28
C PHE A 227 -18.33 9.91 -8.44
N ALA A 228 -18.08 9.29 -7.29
CA ALA A 228 -19.10 8.83 -6.37
C ALA A 228 -19.76 10.02 -5.61
N LEU A 229 -18.94 10.95 -5.09
CA LEU A 229 -19.43 12.14 -4.37
C LEU A 229 -20.35 12.99 -5.24
N GLU A 230 -20.02 13.20 -6.52
CA GLU A 230 -20.87 13.90 -7.49
C GLU A 230 -22.22 13.19 -7.75
N ARG A 231 -22.34 11.92 -7.33
CA ARG A 231 -23.56 11.09 -7.49
C ARG A 231 -24.23 10.77 -6.17
N GLY A 232 -24.05 11.63 -5.18
CA GLY A 232 -24.75 11.53 -3.91
C GLY A 232 -24.16 10.55 -2.90
N PHE A 233 -22.95 10.03 -3.13
CA PHE A 233 -22.26 9.30 -2.07
C PHE A 233 -21.65 10.28 -1.06
N ARG A 234 -21.52 9.82 0.17
CA ARG A 234 -20.77 10.49 1.24
C ARG A 234 -19.81 9.50 1.90
N ILE A 235 -18.66 9.98 2.29
CA ILE A 235 -17.71 9.21 3.08
C ILE A 235 -18.12 9.30 4.54
N LEU A 236 -18.25 8.17 5.22
CA LEU A 236 -18.53 8.10 6.64
C LEU A 236 -17.25 8.31 7.44
N PRO A 237 -17.27 9.14 8.48
CA PRO A 237 -16.10 9.35 9.31
C PRO A 237 -15.80 8.12 10.17
N VAL A 238 -14.51 7.84 10.34
CA VAL A 238 -14.01 6.89 11.34
C VAL A 238 -13.67 7.70 12.60
N GLU A 239 -14.59 7.71 13.56
CA GLU A 239 -14.48 8.55 14.77
C GLU A 239 -15.01 7.83 16.02
N GLY A 240 -14.93 8.47 17.18
CA GLY A 240 -15.42 7.92 18.45
C GLY A 240 -14.83 6.55 18.78
N ALA A 241 -15.66 5.65 19.27
CA ALA A 241 -15.26 4.31 19.69
C ALA A 241 -14.77 3.43 18.52
N VAL A 242 -15.24 3.68 17.29
CA VAL A 242 -14.75 2.97 16.09
C VAL A 242 -13.29 3.34 15.85
N ARG A 243 -12.97 4.65 15.87
CA ARG A 243 -11.59 5.13 15.74
C ARG A 243 -10.66 4.52 16.78
N GLU A 244 -11.07 4.52 18.06
CA GLU A 244 -10.27 3.95 19.14
C GLU A 244 -9.94 2.47 18.89
N ARG A 245 -10.92 1.69 18.46
CA ARG A 245 -10.73 0.26 18.13
C ARG A 245 -9.83 0.04 16.92
N VAL A 246 -9.98 0.86 15.87
CA VAL A 246 -9.13 0.81 14.67
C VAL A 246 -7.68 1.16 15.02
N MET A 247 -7.46 2.20 15.84
CA MET A 247 -6.13 2.57 16.32
C MET A 247 -5.53 1.49 17.23
N ALA A 248 -6.33 0.89 18.10
CA ALA A 248 -5.91 -0.23 18.94
C ALA A 248 -5.54 -1.48 18.12
N ALA A 249 -6.14 -1.66 16.93
CA ALA A 249 -5.74 -2.69 15.97
C ALA A 249 -4.42 -2.38 15.25
N GLY A 250 -3.82 -1.19 15.45
CA GLY A 250 -2.50 -0.81 14.95
C GLY A 250 -2.50 0.14 13.75
N TYR A 251 -3.66 0.54 13.26
CA TYR A 251 -3.78 1.50 12.15
C TYR A 251 -3.62 2.94 12.60
N ASP A 252 -3.04 3.76 11.74
CA ASP A 252 -2.98 5.20 11.87
C ASP A 252 -4.15 5.86 11.11
N MET A 253 -4.47 7.11 11.49
CA MET A 253 -5.59 7.86 10.91
C MET A 253 -5.09 8.94 9.98
N ILE A 254 -5.87 9.20 8.93
CA ILE A 254 -5.65 10.30 7.98
C ILE A 254 -6.90 11.18 7.89
N THR A 255 -6.69 12.45 7.56
CA THR A 255 -7.79 13.38 7.31
C THR A 255 -7.95 13.64 5.82
N LEU A 256 -9.06 13.21 5.28
CA LEU A 256 -9.49 13.53 3.93
C LEU A 256 -9.92 15.00 3.87
N THR A 257 -9.41 15.77 2.92
CA THR A 257 -9.72 17.18 2.79
C THR A 257 -10.40 17.52 1.46
N PRO A 258 -11.27 18.54 1.40
CA PRO A 258 -11.87 19.00 0.15
C PRO A 258 -10.85 19.37 -0.93
N GLY A 259 -9.67 19.85 -0.54
CA GLY A 259 -8.59 20.19 -1.48
C GLY A 259 -7.96 18.95 -2.13
N ARG A 260 -8.00 17.80 -1.45
CA ARG A 260 -7.44 16.54 -1.96
C ARG A 260 -8.47 15.70 -2.72
N ILE A 261 -9.73 15.72 -2.28
CA ILE A 261 -10.83 14.97 -2.91
C ILE A 261 -11.89 15.96 -3.39
N PRO A 262 -11.95 16.28 -4.69
CA PRO A 262 -12.99 17.14 -5.24
C PRO A 262 -14.38 16.59 -4.94
N GLY A 263 -15.31 17.46 -4.53
CA GLY A 263 -16.67 17.07 -4.14
C GLY A 263 -16.85 16.77 -2.65
N LEU A 264 -15.77 16.58 -1.90
CA LEU A 264 -15.86 16.48 -0.44
C LEU A 264 -16.22 17.84 0.15
N LYS A 265 -17.23 17.90 1.04
CA LYS A 265 -17.76 19.18 1.58
C LYS A 265 -17.05 19.66 2.84
N ALA A 266 -16.50 18.74 3.61
CA ALA A 266 -15.82 19.01 4.87
C ALA A 266 -14.73 17.96 5.10
N PRO A 267 -13.72 18.22 5.96
CA PRO A 267 -12.75 17.22 6.35
C PRO A 267 -13.40 15.99 6.97
N VAL A 268 -12.89 14.80 6.64
CA VAL A 268 -13.39 13.51 7.15
C VAL A 268 -12.21 12.68 7.63
N SER A 269 -12.30 12.13 8.85
CA SER A 269 -11.31 11.19 9.38
C SER A 269 -11.51 9.79 8.80
N SER A 270 -10.42 9.15 8.37
CA SER A 270 -10.43 7.78 7.86
C SER A 270 -9.13 7.06 8.20
N VAL A 271 -8.98 5.83 7.72
CA VAL A 271 -7.80 5.00 7.97
C VAL A 271 -6.73 5.31 6.91
N ASP A 272 -5.51 5.57 7.37
CA ASP A 272 -4.37 5.83 6.51
C ASP A 272 -3.98 4.59 5.70
N PHE A 273 -3.90 4.77 4.39
CA PHE A 273 -3.47 3.74 3.43
C PHE A 273 -2.31 4.25 2.57
N SER A 274 -1.64 5.30 3.04
CA SER A 274 -0.57 5.99 2.32
C SER A 274 0.77 5.25 2.40
N GLY A 275 1.67 5.64 1.50
CA GLY A 275 3.07 5.25 1.50
C GLY A 275 3.33 3.82 1.02
N TRP A 276 4.42 3.67 0.27
CA TRP A 276 4.89 2.40 -0.27
C TRP A 276 6.28 2.11 0.25
N PRO A 277 6.44 1.48 1.42
CA PRO A 277 7.75 1.18 1.97
C PRO A 277 8.48 0.08 1.19
N MET A 278 9.78 0.27 1.00
CA MET A 278 10.75 -0.78 0.70
C MET A 278 11.30 -1.29 2.03
N ILE A 279 11.17 -2.57 2.27
CA ILE A 279 11.37 -3.20 3.57
C ILE A 279 12.42 -4.29 3.50
N VAL A 280 13.27 -4.34 4.53
CA VAL A 280 14.33 -5.33 4.70
C VAL A 280 14.31 -5.90 6.11
N HIS A 281 15.03 -7.00 6.34
CA HIS A 281 15.29 -7.51 7.67
C HIS A 281 16.20 -6.55 8.46
N ALA A 282 16.01 -6.45 9.77
CA ALA A 282 16.80 -5.55 10.62
C ALA A 282 18.29 -5.90 10.66
N ASP A 283 18.65 -7.16 10.40
CA ASP A 283 20.05 -7.65 10.36
C ASP A 283 20.69 -7.56 8.96
N MET A 284 20.02 -6.92 7.98
CA MET A 284 20.70 -6.69 6.69
C MET A 284 22.00 -5.93 6.93
N ALA A 285 23.07 -6.26 6.22
CA ALA A 285 24.33 -5.53 6.37
C ALA A 285 24.17 -4.06 5.97
N ASP A 286 24.73 -3.14 6.76
CA ASP A 286 24.59 -1.70 6.56
C ASP A 286 25.06 -1.22 5.19
N ASP A 287 26.12 -1.82 4.65
CA ASP A 287 26.65 -1.49 3.33
C ASP A 287 25.72 -1.96 2.20
N VAL A 288 25.00 -3.06 2.39
CA VAL A 288 23.96 -3.52 1.45
C VAL A 288 22.76 -2.57 1.48
N ALA A 289 22.27 -2.22 2.66
CA ALA A 289 21.19 -1.26 2.80
C ALA A 289 21.56 0.12 2.24
N TYR A 290 22.79 0.57 2.45
CA TYR A 290 23.34 1.80 1.85
C TYR A 290 23.33 1.70 0.31
N ALA A 291 23.79 0.58 -0.26
CA ALA A 291 23.82 0.35 -1.70
C ALA A 291 22.42 0.33 -2.33
N LEU A 292 21.39 -0.16 -1.62
CA LEU A 292 20.01 -0.06 -2.08
C LEU A 292 19.58 1.40 -2.25
N CYS A 293 19.94 2.28 -1.32
CA CYS A 293 19.65 3.71 -1.43
C CYS A 293 20.41 4.37 -2.60
N GLU A 294 21.68 3.99 -2.84
CA GLU A 294 22.42 4.48 -4.01
C GLU A 294 21.78 4.04 -5.33
N ALA A 295 21.23 2.81 -5.37
CA ALA A 295 20.50 2.33 -6.54
C ALA A 295 19.24 3.15 -6.81
N ILE A 296 18.48 3.48 -5.77
CA ILE A 296 17.31 4.36 -5.88
C ILE A 296 17.74 5.75 -6.39
N GLU A 297 18.80 6.33 -5.82
CA GLU A 297 19.32 7.65 -6.25
C GLU A 297 19.73 7.65 -7.72
N ALA A 298 20.43 6.61 -8.16
CA ALA A 298 20.88 6.48 -9.54
C ALA A 298 19.73 6.44 -10.56
N ARG A 299 18.56 5.95 -10.14
CA ARG A 299 17.39 5.80 -11.02
C ARG A 299 16.23 6.74 -10.69
N LYS A 300 16.43 7.73 -9.84
CA LYS A 300 15.36 8.62 -9.35
C LYS A 300 14.52 9.28 -10.45
N LEU A 301 15.11 9.54 -11.62
CA LEU A 301 14.41 10.13 -12.76
C LEU A 301 13.55 9.13 -13.54
N ALA A 302 13.86 7.83 -13.42
CA ALA A 302 13.12 6.77 -14.11
C ALA A 302 12.03 6.14 -13.24
N ILE A 303 12.13 6.27 -11.91
CA ILE A 303 11.14 5.76 -10.97
C ILE A 303 9.91 6.67 -11.00
N PRO A 304 8.74 6.19 -11.46
CA PRO A 304 7.54 7.01 -11.52
C PRO A 304 6.97 7.25 -10.13
N THR A 305 6.49 8.47 -9.91
CA THR A 305 5.72 8.85 -8.73
C THR A 305 4.24 9.02 -9.09
N ASP A 306 3.37 9.02 -8.10
CA ASP A 306 1.93 9.13 -8.31
C ASP A 306 1.50 10.46 -8.96
N ASN A 307 2.30 11.50 -8.83
CA ASN A 307 2.03 12.82 -9.37
C ASN A 307 2.92 13.22 -10.55
N PHE A 308 3.61 12.25 -11.18
CA PHE A 308 4.55 12.45 -12.30
C PHE A 308 5.71 13.40 -12.02
N ARG A 309 6.00 13.72 -10.77
CA ARG A 309 7.17 14.49 -10.38
C ARG A 309 8.39 13.58 -10.32
N PRO A 310 9.59 14.10 -10.54
CA PRO A 310 10.80 13.37 -10.22
C PRO A 310 10.80 12.92 -8.76
N LEU A 311 11.32 11.73 -8.49
CA LEU A 311 11.41 11.19 -7.14
C LEU A 311 12.30 12.10 -6.27
N ASP A 312 11.74 12.60 -5.18
CA ASP A 312 12.48 13.37 -4.18
C ASP A 312 13.04 12.41 -3.11
N LEU A 313 14.35 12.26 -3.07
CA LEU A 313 14.98 11.36 -2.10
C LEU A 313 14.84 11.85 -0.65
N ALA A 314 14.71 13.16 -0.43
CA ALA A 314 14.45 13.67 0.91
C ALA A 314 13.07 13.22 1.41
N GLN A 315 12.08 13.17 0.54
CA GLN A 315 10.74 12.66 0.89
C GLN A 315 10.76 11.17 1.27
N LEU A 316 11.60 10.34 0.62
CA LEU A 316 11.70 8.91 0.92
C LEU A 316 12.12 8.58 2.36
N CYS A 317 12.81 9.50 3.02
CA CYS A 317 13.36 9.32 4.37
C CYS A 317 12.75 10.25 5.43
N THR A 318 11.88 11.16 5.04
CA THR A 318 11.12 12.01 5.96
C THR A 318 9.72 11.44 6.22
N ILE A 319 9.04 11.96 7.23
CA ILE A 319 7.68 11.54 7.57
C ILE A 319 6.73 12.66 7.19
N ASP A 320 5.81 12.37 6.29
CA ASP A 320 4.69 13.25 5.95
C ASP A 320 3.43 12.41 5.64
N GLU A 321 2.36 13.04 5.16
CA GLU A 321 1.09 12.36 4.87
C GLU A 321 1.15 11.42 3.64
N GLU A 322 2.16 11.54 2.79
CA GLU A 322 2.39 10.66 1.63
C GLU A 322 3.43 9.58 1.93
N THR A 323 4.28 9.81 2.93
CA THR A 323 5.36 8.90 3.36
C THR A 323 5.32 8.63 4.86
N PRO A 324 4.19 8.11 5.39
CA PRO A 324 4.12 7.69 6.79
C PRO A 324 5.17 6.59 7.06
N ARG A 325 5.68 6.52 8.29
CA ARG A 325 6.72 5.54 8.62
C ARG A 325 6.22 4.47 9.59
N GLY A 326 6.04 3.25 9.08
CA GLY A 326 5.58 2.10 9.86
C GLY A 326 6.65 1.41 10.69
N ALA A 327 7.94 1.58 10.33
CA ALA A 327 9.10 1.08 11.07
C ALA A 327 10.28 2.04 10.91
N PRO A 328 11.29 2.00 11.82
CA PRO A 328 12.51 2.80 11.66
C PRO A 328 13.24 2.53 10.35
N LEU A 329 13.99 3.51 9.85
CA LEU A 329 14.94 3.28 8.77
C LEU A 329 16.00 2.26 9.21
N HIS A 330 16.49 1.50 8.22
CA HIS A 330 17.68 0.67 8.43
C HIS A 330 18.90 1.57 8.68
N PRO A 331 19.83 1.22 9.60
CA PRO A 331 20.99 2.07 9.92
C PRO A 331 21.80 2.45 8.68
N GLY A 332 22.03 1.50 7.75
CA GLY A 332 22.73 1.77 6.49
C GLY A 332 21.98 2.76 5.58
N ALA A 333 20.65 2.68 5.53
CA ALA A 333 19.83 3.64 4.79
C ALA A 333 19.83 5.02 5.46
N GLU A 334 19.70 5.08 6.78
CA GLU A 334 19.75 6.34 7.52
C GLU A 334 21.10 7.03 7.32
N ARG A 335 22.22 6.26 7.37
CA ARG A 335 23.56 6.77 7.08
C ARG A 335 23.65 7.37 5.67
N PHE A 336 23.14 6.68 4.64
CA PHE A 336 23.12 7.20 3.28
C PHE A 336 22.38 8.54 3.20
N TYR A 337 21.14 8.60 3.73
CA TYR A 337 20.32 9.81 3.65
C TYR A 337 20.97 10.99 4.40
N ARG A 338 21.64 10.73 5.53
CA ARG A 338 22.37 11.78 6.27
C ARG A 338 23.61 12.25 5.53
N GLU A 339 24.43 11.35 5.00
CA GLU A 339 25.66 11.68 4.27
C GLU A 339 25.38 12.46 2.98
N ARG A 340 24.25 12.16 2.32
CA ARG A 340 23.81 12.86 1.10
C ARG A 340 23.02 14.13 1.39
N GLY A 341 22.74 14.47 2.66
CA GLY A 341 22.00 15.66 3.06
C GLY A 341 20.48 15.59 2.84
N TYR A 342 19.93 14.42 2.56
CA TYR A 342 18.50 14.22 2.40
C TYR A 342 17.76 14.16 3.74
N LEU A 343 18.40 13.61 4.78
CA LEU A 343 17.86 13.57 6.15
C LEU A 343 18.64 14.57 7.01
N ARG A 344 17.96 15.62 7.47
CA ARG A 344 18.53 16.60 8.40
C ARG A 344 18.64 16.01 9.81
N ARG A 345 19.58 16.56 10.60
CA ARG A 345 19.76 16.19 12.02
C ARG A 345 18.56 16.58 12.87
#